data_1f08f1cfd2a461a2df95cfb63e369e0f
#
_entry.id   1f08f1cfd2a461a2df95cfb63e369e0f
#
_cell.length_a   1.000
_cell.length_b   1.000
_cell.length_c   1.000
_cell.angle_alpha   90.00
_cell.angle_beta   90.00
_cell.angle_gamma   90.00
#
_symmetry.space_group_name_H-M   'P 1'
#
loop_
_entity.id
_entity.type
_entity.pdbx_description
1 polymer ?
#
loop_
_entity_poly.entity_id
_entity_poly.type
_entity_poly.pdbx_seq_one_letter_code
_entity_poly.pdbx_strand_id
1 'polypeptide(L)'
;LYLTTQLLDLGIPIVIALNMMDLIDQTKNIDPLSLDNWLGAAAVVPMSALKNNGLNKLKDQVQASIHTKPVNNDIFPLEVKKPLEKILLPITSLLYTKLGYAPRFAAAQALRLITRKSTLGLYNSAIQEEQKIDSITVSKIEDLRSVAIKKIEKAGLKPSSLEAMLRYQWLDENLAQKQYDLKNQIRKIHASEKIDQILTHRWLGPGIFIGLLYFIFQSIFNFA
;
A
#
# COMPACT_ATOMS: atom_id res chain seq x y z
N LEU A 1 -4.18 0.85 -2.13
CA LEU A 1 -3.16 0.13 -2.93
C LEU A 1 -1.73 0.32 -2.37
N TYR A 2 -1.33 1.53 -1.92
CA TYR A 2 0.02 1.77 -1.37
C TYR A 2 0.36 0.79 -0.22
N LEU A 3 -0.51 0.66 0.78
CA LEU A 3 -0.33 -0.30 1.87
C LEU A 3 -0.26 -1.75 1.36
N THR A 4 -1.08 -2.09 0.37
CA THR A 4 -1.08 -3.42 -0.25
C THR A 4 0.29 -3.75 -0.83
N THR A 5 0.93 -2.80 -1.54
CA THR A 5 2.28 -3.02 -2.08
C THR A 5 3.33 -3.24 -0.99
N GLN A 6 3.17 -2.58 0.18
CA GLN A 6 4.07 -2.80 1.32
C GLN A 6 3.89 -4.17 1.98
N LEU A 7 2.65 -4.64 2.05
CA LEU A 7 2.34 -5.96 2.60
C LEU A 7 2.84 -7.08 1.67
N LEU A 8 2.66 -6.91 0.36
CA LEU A 8 3.16 -7.87 -0.63
C LEU A 8 4.68 -8.08 -0.57
N ASP A 9 5.44 -7.05 -0.16
CA ASP A 9 6.89 -7.16 0.03
C ASP A 9 7.29 -8.10 1.19
N LEU A 10 6.37 -8.44 2.08
CA LEU A 10 6.63 -9.39 3.16
C LEU A 10 6.76 -10.83 2.66
N GLY A 11 6.37 -11.09 1.42
CA GLY A 11 6.44 -12.43 0.83
C GLY A 11 5.41 -13.42 1.39
N ILE A 12 4.41 -12.92 2.11
CA ILE A 12 3.29 -13.72 2.61
C ILE A 12 2.12 -13.69 1.61
N PRO A 13 1.30 -14.75 1.53
CA PRO A 13 0.10 -14.73 0.71
C PRO A 13 -0.87 -13.66 1.22
N ILE A 14 -1.36 -12.81 0.33
CA ILE A 14 -2.26 -11.70 0.66
C ILE A 14 -3.55 -11.84 -0.11
N VAL A 15 -4.66 -11.83 0.61
CA VAL A 15 -6.00 -11.78 0.03
C VAL A 15 -6.53 -10.35 0.15
N ILE A 16 -6.94 -9.77 -0.97
CA ILE A 16 -7.46 -8.41 -1.04
C ILE A 16 -8.98 -8.45 -1.09
N ALA A 17 -9.65 -7.89 -0.08
CA ALA A 17 -11.09 -7.67 -0.08
C ALA A 17 -11.43 -6.35 -0.78
N LEU A 18 -11.94 -6.40 -2.00
CA LEU A 18 -12.40 -5.23 -2.74
C LEU A 18 -13.82 -4.90 -2.30
N ASN A 19 -13.93 -4.10 -1.24
CA ASN A 19 -15.22 -3.75 -0.62
C ASN A 19 -15.96 -2.64 -1.38
N MET A 20 -17.22 -2.39 -0.99
CA MET A 20 -18.11 -1.36 -1.58
C MET A 20 -18.50 -1.64 -3.05
N MET A 21 -18.52 -2.90 -3.46
CA MET A 21 -18.94 -3.27 -4.83
C MET A 21 -20.40 -2.94 -5.12
N ASP A 22 -21.22 -2.74 -4.08
CA ASP A 22 -22.61 -2.27 -4.20
C ASP A 22 -22.74 -0.81 -4.66
N LEU A 23 -21.67 -0.02 -4.54
CA LEU A 23 -21.60 1.37 -5.02
C LEU A 23 -21.17 1.46 -6.50
N ILE A 24 -20.71 0.37 -7.06
CA ILE A 24 -20.25 0.32 -8.45
C ILE A 24 -21.42 -0.06 -9.34
N ASP A 25 -21.60 0.66 -10.43
CA ASP A 25 -22.60 0.32 -11.43
C ASP A 25 -22.31 -1.08 -12.01
N GLN A 26 -23.27 -2.00 -11.93
CA GLN A 26 -23.13 -3.39 -12.38
C GLN A 26 -22.82 -3.52 -13.87
N THR A 27 -23.01 -2.44 -14.66
CA THR A 27 -22.59 -2.38 -16.06
C THR A 27 -21.08 -2.21 -16.23
N LYS A 28 -20.36 -1.99 -15.12
CA LYS A 28 -18.92 -1.76 -15.10
C LYS A 28 -18.22 -3.01 -14.57
N ASN A 29 -17.71 -3.81 -15.48
CA ASN A 29 -16.89 -4.95 -15.13
C ASN A 29 -15.52 -4.47 -14.62
N ILE A 30 -15.41 -4.30 -13.30
CA ILE A 30 -14.06 -4.34 -12.68
C ILE A 30 -13.68 -5.82 -12.72
N ASP A 31 -12.68 -6.13 -13.55
CA ASP A 31 -12.12 -7.46 -13.60
C ASP A 31 -11.17 -7.68 -12.40
N PRO A 32 -11.59 -8.41 -11.35
CA PRO A 32 -10.75 -8.68 -10.20
C PRO A 32 -9.52 -9.50 -10.57
N LEU A 33 -9.62 -10.38 -11.57
CA LEU A 33 -8.52 -11.21 -12.05
C LEU A 33 -7.39 -10.36 -12.63
N SER A 34 -7.72 -9.23 -13.24
CA SER A 34 -6.70 -8.30 -13.70
C SER A 34 -5.91 -7.67 -12.57
N LEU A 35 -6.51 -7.46 -11.39
CA LEU A 35 -5.84 -6.95 -10.19
C LEU A 35 -4.97 -8.02 -9.52
N ASP A 36 -5.41 -9.28 -9.50
CA ASP A 36 -4.64 -10.41 -8.97
C ASP A 36 -3.31 -10.54 -9.70
N ASN A 37 -3.36 -10.63 -11.02
CA ASN A 37 -2.17 -10.79 -11.87
C ASN A 37 -1.21 -9.62 -11.75
N TRP A 38 -1.75 -8.42 -11.59
CA TRP A 38 -0.95 -7.20 -11.55
C TRP A 38 -0.30 -6.96 -10.18
N LEU A 39 -1.04 -7.18 -9.08
CA LEU A 39 -0.52 -6.98 -7.74
C LEU A 39 0.29 -8.19 -7.23
N GLY A 40 0.10 -9.37 -7.82
CA GLY A 40 0.67 -10.62 -7.30
C GLY A 40 0.07 -11.00 -5.95
N ALA A 41 -1.19 -10.65 -5.70
CA ALA A 41 -1.95 -11.09 -4.55
C ALA A 41 -2.35 -12.57 -4.70
N ALA A 42 -2.60 -13.25 -3.59
CA ALA A 42 -3.10 -14.63 -3.61
C ALA A 42 -4.54 -14.69 -4.17
N ALA A 43 -5.34 -13.68 -3.89
CA ALA A 43 -6.66 -13.48 -4.48
C ALA A 43 -7.14 -12.03 -4.30
N VAL A 44 -8.00 -11.56 -5.21
CA VAL A 44 -8.82 -10.35 -5.03
C VAL A 44 -10.29 -10.75 -5.01
N VAL A 45 -10.98 -10.45 -3.91
CA VAL A 45 -12.38 -10.83 -3.72
C VAL A 45 -13.27 -9.60 -3.73
N PRO A 46 -14.08 -9.41 -4.79
CA PRO A 46 -15.10 -8.38 -4.80
C PRO A 46 -16.17 -8.69 -3.75
N MET A 47 -16.51 -7.71 -2.93
CA MET A 47 -17.50 -7.89 -1.86
C MET A 47 -18.24 -6.61 -1.51
N SER A 48 -19.36 -6.75 -0.81
CA SER A 48 -20.03 -5.68 -0.09
C SER A 48 -20.34 -6.15 1.33
N ALA A 49 -19.61 -5.59 2.29
CA ALA A 49 -19.84 -5.89 3.69
C ALA A 49 -21.26 -5.44 4.14
N LEU A 50 -21.72 -4.30 3.61
CA LEU A 50 -23.06 -3.77 3.91
C LEU A 50 -24.18 -4.71 3.45
N LYS A 51 -24.02 -5.30 2.26
CA LYS A 51 -25.02 -6.23 1.67
C LYS A 51 -24.73 -7.70 1.99
N ASN A 52 -23.73 -7.98 2.80
CA ASN A 52 -23.30 -9.33 3.15
C ASN A 52 -22.99 -10.21 1.91
N ASN A 53 -22.56 -9.60 0.83
CA ASN A 53 -22.22 -10.27 -0.42
C ASN A 53 -20.71 -10.50 -0.53
N GLY A 54 -20.28 -11.70 -0.99
CA GLY A 54 -18.86 -12.03 -1.18
C GLY A 54 -18.13 -12.51 0.09
N LEU A 55 -18.73 -12.47 1.28
CA LEU A 55 -18.10 -12.85 2.55
C LEU A 55 -17.67 -14.33 2.58
N ASN A 56 -18.51 -15.24 2.11
CA ASN A 56 -18.15 -16.66 2.06
C ASN A 56 -16.97 -16.89 1.13
N LYS A 57 -16.98 -16.28 -0.06
CA LYS A 57 -15.86 -16.34 -1.00
C LYS A 57 -14.57 -15.81 -0.39
N LEU A 58 -14.65 -14.71 0.42
CA LEU A 58 -13.48 -14.19 1.12
C LEU A 58 -12.94 -15.20 2.13
N LYS A 59 -13.79 -15.84 2.94
CA LYS A 59 -13.38 -16.87 3.90
C LYS A 59 -12.71 -18.04 3.20
N ASP A 60 -13.29 -18.53 2.11
CA ASP A 60 -12.75 -19.64 1.33
C ASP A 60 -11.37 -19.31 0.76
N GLN A 61 -11.19 -18.09 0.22
CA GLN A 61 -9.90 -17.64 -0.32
C GLN A 61 -8.85 -17.45 0.78
N VAL A 62 -9.22 -16.93 1.94
CA VAL A 62 -8.31 -16.84 3.09
C VAL A 62 -7.87 -18.23 3.54
N GLN A 63 -8.81 -19.18 3.67
CA GLN A 63 -8.50 -20.54 4.07
C GLN A 63 -7.60 -21.25 3.03
N ALA A 64 -7.86 -21.07 1.75
CA ALA A 64 -7.03 -21.61 0.68
C ALA A 64 -5.62 -21.01 0.70
N SER A 65 -5.48 -19.72 1.03
CA SER A 65 -4.20 -19.02 1.03
C SER A 65 -3.27 -19.41 2.17
N ILE A 66 -3.79 -19.99 3.28
CA ILE A 66 -2.97 -20.45 4.43
C ILE A 66 -1.97 -21.52 4.01
N HIS A 67 -2.33 -22.36 3.06
CA HIS A 67 -1.51 -23.48 2.58
C HIS A 67 -0.76 -23.16 1.27
N THR A 68 -0.98 -21.99 0.68
CA THR A 68 -0.25 -21.56 -0.52
C THR A 68 1.14 -21.09 -0.13
N LYS A 69 2.15 -21.62 -0.81
CA LYS A 69 3.49 -21.04 -0.73
C LYS A 69 3.44 -19.59 -1.20
N PRO A 70 4.25 -18.70 -0.60
CA PRO A 70 4.33 -17.31 -1.10
C PRO A 70 4.52 -17.34 -2.60
N VAL A 71 3.70 -16.58 -3.30
CA VAL A 71 3.83 -16.49 -4.76
C VAL A 71 5.17 -15.83 -5.00
N ASN A 72 6.13 -16.59 -5.49
CA ASN A 72 7.43 -16.11 -5.94
C ASN A 72 7.23 -15.35 -7.27
N ASN A 73 6.41 -14.32 -7.24
CA ASN A 73 6.31 -13.42 -8.35
C ASN A 73 7.53 -12.51 -8.29
N ASP A 74 8.40 -12.61 -9.28
CA ASP A 74 9.51 -11.68 -9.53
C ASP A 74 9.03 -10.23 -9.81
N ILE A 75 7.74 -10.00 -9.65
CA ILE A 75 7.12 -8.69 -9.74
C ILE A 75 7.40 -7.96 -8.43
N PHE A 76 8.63 -7.49 -8.30
CA PHE A 76 8.90 -6.40 -7.39
C PHE A 76 8.13 -5.19 -7.96
N PRO A 77 7.12 -4.64 -7.26
CA PRO A 77 6.33 -3.54 -7.79
C PRO A 77 7.15 -2.25 -7.97
N LEU A 78 8.41 -2.29 -7.63
CA LEU A 78 9.37 -1.24 -7.84
C LEU A 78 10.31 -1.70 -8.95
N GLU A 79 10.03 -1.33 -10.18
CA GLU A 79 11.09 -1.18 -11.17
C GLU A 79 12.01 -0.08 -10.66
N VAL A 80 12.92 -0.48 -9.80
CA VAL A 80 13.98 0.40 -9.32
C VAL A 80 14.77 0.76 -10.55
N LYS A 81 14.69 2.02 -10.99
CA LYS A 81 15.45 2.49 -12.15
C LYS A 81 16.89 2.00 -12.03
N LYS A 82 17.45 1.44 -13.09
CA LYS A 82 18.77 0.79 -13.11
C LYS A 82 19.89 1.46 -12.29
N PRO A 83 19.96 2.82 -12.20
CA PRO A 83 20.95 3.47 -11.34
C PRO A 83 20.77 3.21 -9.85
N LEU A 84 19.51 3.17 -9.40
CA LEU A 84 19.16 2.96 -7.99
C LEU A 84 19.33 1.48 -7.61
N GLU A 85 19.01 0.56 -8.50
CA GLU A 85 19.26 -0.87 -8.34
C GLU A 85 20.75 -1.13 -8.03
N LYS A 86 21.64 -0.52 -8.79
CA LYS A 86 23.10 -0.63 -8.55
C LYS A 86 23.53 -0.09 -7.19
N ILE A 87 22.84 0.92 -6.68
CA ILE A 87 23.11 1.48 -5.34
C ILE A 87 22.63 0.53 -4.24
N LEU A 88 21.46 -0.11 -4.43
CA LEU A 88 20.85 -1.01 -3.46
C LEU A 88 21.47 -2.42 -3.49
N LEU A 89 21.99 -2.86 -4.61
CA LEU A 89 22.49 -4.22 -4.83
C LEU A 89 23.45 -4.73 -3.74
N PRO A 90 24.44 -3.95 -3.25
CA PRO A 90 25.33 -4.43 -2.20
C PRO A 90 24.61 -4.78 -0.89
N ILE A 91 23.60 -3.99 -0.51
CA ILE A 91 22.79 -4.27 0.69
C ILE A 91 21.87 -5.46 0.41
N THR A 92 21.19 -5.47 -0.73
CA THR A 92 20.30 -6.56 -1.14
C THR A 92 21.02 -7.90 -1.16
N SER A 93 22.22 -7.97 -1.77
CA SER A 93 23.00 -9.19 -1.84
C SER A 93 23.50 -9.65 -0.47
N LEU A 94 23.84 -8.73 0.42
CA LEU A 94 24.20 -9.08 1.80
C LEU A 94 23.03 -9.67 2.57
N LEU A 95 21.84 -9.06 2.46
CA LEU A 95 20.61 -9.55 3.09
C LEU A 95 20.22 -10.92 2.54
N TYR A 96 20.35 -11.13 1.24
CA TYR A 96 20.08 -12.41 0.60
C TYR A 96 21.06 -13.49 1.07
N THR A 97 22.38 -13.22 1.00
CA THR A 97 23.41 -14.25 1.24
C THR A 97 23.65 -14.54 2.70
N LYS A 98 23.51 -13.56 3.59
CA LYS A 98 23.80 -13.70 5.03
C LYS A 98 22.57 -13.97 5.88
N LEU A 99 21.41 -13.43 5.50
CA LEU A 99 20.18 -13.57 6.26
C LEU A 99 19.18 -14.54 5.59
N GLY A 100 19.50 -15.08 4.43
CA GLY A 100 18.63 -16.03 3.72
C GLY A 100 17.31 -15.43 3.24
N TYR A 101 17.23 -14.09 3.13
CA TYR A 101 15.99 -13.45 2.69
C TYR A 101 15.68 -13.77 1.23
N ALA A 102 14.41 -13.98 0.90
CA ALA A 102 13.99 -14.08 -0.49
C ALA A 102 14.37 -12.79 -1.26
N PRO A 103 14.74 -12.88 -2.54
CA PRO A 103 15.26 -11.74 -3.31
C PRO A 103 14.38 -10.49 -3.25
N ARG A 104 13.06 -10.66 -3.39
CA ARG A 104 12.08 -9.58 -3.28
C ARG A 104 12.07 -8.93 -1.91
N PHE A 105 12.05 -9.74 -0.86
CA PHE A 105 12.09 -9.26 0.52
C PHE A 105 13.39 -8.54 0.83
N ALA A 106 14.54 -9.09 0.39
CA ALA A 106 15.85 -8.46 0.56
C ALA A 106 15.92 -7.07 -0.11
N ALA A 107 15.39 -6.93 -1.32
CA ALA A 107 15.35 -5.65 -2.02
C ALA A 107 14.44 -4.62 -1.31
N ALA A 108 13.25 -5.03 -0.87
CA ALA A 108 12.35 -4.19 -0.09
C ALA A 108 12.99 -3.73 1.23
N GLN A 109 13.67 -4.63 1.91
CA GLN A 109 14.37 -4.31 3.16
C GLN A 109 15.57 -3.40 2.93
N ALA A 110 16.34 -3.59 1.86
CA ALA A 110 17.43 -2.69 1.49
C ALA A 110 16.90 -1.26 1.28
N LEU A 111 15.77 -1.10 0.60
CA LEU A 111 15.12 0.20 0.43
C LEU A 111 14.65 0.80 1.76
N ARG A 112 14.02 0.00 2.63
CA ARG A 112 13.57 0.44 3.96
C ARG A 112 14.74 0.87 4.85
N LEU A 113 15.86 0.16 4.83
CA LEU A 113 17.06 0.53 5.55
C LEU A 113 17.59 1.90 5.16
N ILE A 114 17.43 2.30 3.91
CA ILE A 114 17.86 3.62 3.42
C ILE A 114 16.87 4.70 3.83
N THR A 115 15.57 4.42 3.78
CA THR A 115 14.53 5.42 4.00
C THR A 115 14.29 5.72 5.47
N ARG A 116 14.54 4.78 6.37
CA ARG A 116 14.27 4.91 7.81
C ARG A 116 15.56 4.97 8.64
N LYS A 117 15.61 5.92 9.58
CA LYS A 117 16.78 6.11 10.47
C LYS A 117 16.98 4.97 11.49
N SER A 118 15.98 4.16 11.81
CA SER A 118 15.99 3.26 12.97
C SER A 118 15.56 1.82 12.71
N THR A 119 15.62 1.33 11.48
CA THR A 119 15.14 -0.01 11.16
C THR A 119 16.03 -1.14 11.69
N LEU A 120 17.32 -0.91 11.92
CA LEU A 120 18.21 -1.91 12.52
C LEU A 120 17.80 -2.28 13.97
N GLY A 121 17.29 -1.30 14.76
CA GLY A 121 16.79 -1.57 16.10
C GLY A 121 15.50 -2.40 16.11
N LEU A 122 14.60 -2.21 15.15
CA LEU A 122 13.39 -3.01 15.01
C LEU A 122 13.70 -4.42 14.46
N TYR A 123 14.74 -4.55 13.63
CA TYR A 123 15.23 -5.85 13.18
C TYR A 123 15.76 -6.68 14.34
N ASN A 124 16.47 -6.06 15.28
CA ASN A 124 16.95 -6.77 16.46
C ASN A 124 15.80 -7.25 17.36
N SER A 125 14.67 -6.55 17.46
CA SER A 125 13.57 -6.95 18.34
C SER A 125 12.62 -7.98 17.76
N ALA A 126 12.41 -7.99 16.44
CA ALA A 126 11.47 -8.88 15.77
C ALA A 126 12.08 -10.22 15.28
N ILE A 127 13.40 -10.25 15.10
CA ILE A 127 14.15 -11.44 14.63
C ILE A 127 14.98 -12.06 15.75
N GLN A 128 15.00 -11.44 16.93
CA GLN A 128 15.84 -11.86 18.08
C GLN A 128 15.54 -13.26 18.62
N GLU A 129 14.45 -13.90 18.23
CA GLU A 129 14.19 -15.25 18.74
C GLU A 129 14.78 -16.38 17.87
N GLU A 130 15.08 -16.17 16.57
CA GLU A 130 15.57 -17.28 15.72
C GLU A 130 16.88 -17.03 14.95
N GLN A 131 17.29 -15.80 14.68
CA GLN A 131 18.57 -15.51 13.99
C GLN A 131 19.31 -14.33 14.63
N LYS A 132 20.22 -14.60 15.53
CA LYS A 132 21.17 -13.58 16.01
C LYS A 132 22.06 -13.14 14.85
N ILE A 133 21.76 -11.96 14.29
CA ILE A 133 22.66 -11.33 13.33
C ILE A 133 23.94 -10.95 14.07
N ASP A 134 25.07 -11.43 13.59
CA ASP A 134 26.37 -11.11 14.18
C ASP A 134 26.67 -9.61 14.05
N SER A 135 27.37 -9.06 15.03
CA SER A 135 27.73 -7.63 15.08
C SER A 135 28.52 -7.16 13.86
N ILE A 136 29.30 -8.06 13.26
CA ILE A 136 30.09 -7.79 12.04
C ILE A 136 29.14 -7.56 10.84
N THR A 137 28.10 -8.37 10.70
CA THR A 137 27.10 -8.19 9.63
C THR A 137 26.30 -6.92 9.82
N VAL A 138 25.92 -6.56 11.06
CA VAL A 138 25.25 -5.30 11.38
C VAL A 138 26.12 -4.10 11.00
N SER A 139 27.39 -4.10 11.41
CA SER A 139 28.34 -3.04 11.04
C SER A 139 28.48 -2.89 9.54
N LYS A 140 28.59 -3.99 8.82
CA LYS A 140 28.72 -3.98 7.37
C LYS A 140 27.46 -3.46 6.64
N ILE A 141 26.27 -3.77 7.20
CA ILE A 141 25.03 -3.19 6.67
C ILE A 141 25.02 -1.67 6.85
N GLU A 142 25.45 -1.17 8.02
CA GLU A 142 25.46 0.27 8.30
C GLU A 142 26.48 1.01 7.42
N ASP A 143 27.65 0.43 7.16
CA ASP A 143 28.63 0.98 6.23
C ASP A 143 28.06 1.07 4.80
N LEU A 144 27.50 -0.01 4.31
CA LEU A 144 26.85 -0.04 2.98
C LEU A 144 25.68 0.94 2.87
N ARG A 145 24.88 1.05 3.95
CA ARG A 145 23.79 2.00 4.05
C ARG A 145 24.29 3.44 3.96
N SER A 146 25.33 3.79 4.70
CA SER A 146 25.92 5.13 4.68
C SER A 146 26.44 5.52 3.29
N VAL A 147 27.08 4.58 2.62
CA VAL A 147 27.57 4.76 1.22
C VAL A 147 26.39 4.94 0.26
N ALA A 148 25.34 4.13 0.41
CA ALA A 148 24.17 4.22 -0.44
C ALA A 148 23.43 5.55 -0.26
N ILE A 149 23.24 6.01 0.98
CA ILE A 149 22.62 7.31 1.29
C ILE A 149 23.40 8.45 0.60
N LYS A 150 24.71 8.51 0.76
CA LYS A 150 25.55 9.54 0.10
C LYS A 150 25.41 9.54 -1.42
N LYS A 151 25.31 8.35 -2.04
CA LYS A 151 25.10 8.25 -3.50
C LYS A 151 23.73 8.75 -3.93
N ILE A 152 22.69 8.47 -3.15
CA ILE A 152 21.32 8.92 -3.41
C ILE A 152 21.21 10.44 -3.27
N GLU A 153 21.79 11.00 -2.21
CA GLU A 153 21.83 12.45 -1.98
C GLU A 153 22.61 13.16 -3.10
N LYS A 154 23.76 12.60 -3.53
CA LYS A 154 24.54 13.12 -4.66
C LYS A 154 23.77 13.08 -5.98
N ALA A 155 22.82 12.15 -6.13
CA ALA A 155 21.91 12.10 -7.26
C ALA A 155 20.73 13.09 -7.15
N GLY A 156 20.68 13.94 -6.11
CA GLY A 156 19.62 14.92 -5.87
C GLY A 156 18.33 14.33 -5.29
N LEU A 157 18.34 13.08 -4.83
CA LEU A 157 17.19 12.40 -4.25
C LEU A 157 17.24 12.48 -2.72
N LYS A 158 16.05 12.57 -2.09
CA LYS A 158 15.93 12.52 -0.64
C LYS A 158 15.72 11.07 -0.18
N PRO A 159 16.65 10.48 0.59
CA PRO A 159 16.53 9.11 1.06
C PRO A 159 15.21 8.83 1.78
N SER A 160 14.75 9.74 2.65
CA SER A 160 13.54 9.56 3.46
C SER A 160 12.23 9.46 2.67
N SER A 161 12.17 10.01 1.46
CA SER A 161 10.96 9.97 0.61
C SER A 161 11.07 8.98 -0.55
N LEU A 162 12.22 8.31 -0.68
CA LEU A 162 12.53 7.48 -1.84
C LEU A 162 11.55 6.31 -2.01
N GLU A 163 11.24 5.58 -0.94
CA GLU A 163 10.28 4.46 -0.98
C GLU A 163 8.91 4.93 -1.43
N ALA A 164 8.41 6.01 -0.82
CA ALA A 164 7.10 6.56 -1.17
C ALA A 164 7.05 7.01 -2.64
N MET A 165 8.08 7.74 -3.09
CA MET A 165 8.18 8.22 -4.46
C MET A 165 8.13 7.07 -5.47
N LEU A 166 8.93 6.01 -5.24
CA LEU A 166 8.98 4.85 -6.14
C LEU A 166 7.66 4.08 -6.17
N ARG A 167 7.00 3.90 -4.99
CA ARG A 167 5.71 3.20 -4.92
C ARG A 167 4.60 3.98 -5.60
N TYR A 168 4.54 5.30 -5.39
CA TYR A 168 3.54 6.13 -6.08
C TYR A 168 3.79 6.17 -7.57
N GLN A 169 5.04 6.33 -8.02
CA GLN A 169 5.37 6.29 -9.43
C GLN A 169 4.94 4.97 -10.08
N TRP A 170 5.26 3.84 -9.45
CA TRP A 170 4.86 2.53 -9.95
C TRP A 170 3.33 2.36 -9.97
N LEU A 171 2.63 2.82 -8.93
CA LEU A 171 1.17 2.80 -8.90
C LEU A 171 0.58 3.65 -10.03
N ASP A 172 1.11 4.85 -10.24
CA ASP A 172 0.61 5.77 -11.26
C ASP A 172 0.84 5.21 -12.67
N GLU A 173 2.02 4.66 -12.96
CA GLU A 173 2.36 4.06 -14.26
C GLU A 173 1.43 2.87 -14.56
N ASN A 174 1.20 2.01 -13.60
CA ASN A 174 0.37 0.82 -13.78
C ASN A 174 -1.14 1.12 -13.73
N LEU A 175 -1.57 2.09 -12.91
CA LEU A 175 -2.96 2.52 -12.88
C LEU A 175 -3.33 3.36 -14.10
N ALA A 176 -2.42 4.18 -14.63
CA ALA A 176 -2.68 5.02 -15.80
C ALA A 176 -3.04 4.19 -17.03
N GLN A 177 -2.37 3.07 -17.25
CA GLN A 177 -2.70 2.15 -18.33
C GLN A 177 -4.11 1.56 -18.21
N LYS A 178 -4.59 1.33 -16.96
CA LYS A 178 -5.91 0.75 -16.67
C LYS A 178 -7.01 1.80 -16.43
N GLN A 179 -6.66 3.00 -15.99
CA GLN A 179 -7.60 4.13 -15.85
C GLN A 179 -8.15 4.61 -17.20
N TYR A 180 -7.44 4.38 -18.31
CA TYR A 180 -7.95 4.73 -19.63
C TYR A 180 -9.27 3.99 -19.93
N ASP A 181 -9.37 2.75 -19.48
CA ASP A 181 -10.60 1.94 -19.60
C ASP A 181 -11.67 2.34 -18.58
N LEU A 182 -11.28 2.86 -17.41
CA LEU A 182 -12.20 3.24 -16.33
C LEU A 182 -12.71 4.70 -16.46
N LYS A 183 -11.93 5.63 -17.02
CA LYS A 183 -12.35 7.04 -17.21
C LYS A 183 -13.50 7.22 -18.18
N ASN A 184 -13.66 6.31 -19.12
CA ASN A 184 -14.79 6.33 -20.06
C ASN A 184 -16.11 5.79 -19.44
N GLN A 185 -16.04 5.37 -18.18
CA GLN A 185 -17.19 4.88 -17.45
C GLN A 185 -17.68 5.97 -16.49
N ILE A 186 -18.71 6.72 -16.91
CA ILE A 186 -19.33 7.81 -16.16
C ILE A 186 -19.74 7.32 -14.76
N ARG A 187 -19.14 7.92 -13.74
CA ARG A 187 -19.45 7.67 -12.34
C ARG A 187 -20.86 8.20 -12.04
N LYS A 188 -21.80 7.34 -11.72
CA LYS A 188 -23.08 7.79 -11.15
C LYS A 188 -22.79 8.43 -9.80
N ILE A 189 -23.03 9.73 -9.70
CA ILE A 189 -22.92 10.46 -8.45
C ILE A 189 -24.04 9.97 -7.52
N HIS A 190 -23.68 9.27 -6.45
CA HIS A 190 -24.63 8.86 -5.44
C HIS A 190 -25.22 10.07 -4.70
N ALA A 191 -26.46 9.93 -4.18
CA ALA A 191 -27.13 11.00 -3.42
C ALA A 191 -26.27 11.50 -2.25
N SER A 192 -25.51 10.62 -1.60
CA SER A 192 -24.54 10.97 -0.55
C SER A 192 -23.42 11.88 -1.02
N GLU A 193 -22.90 11.70 -2.25
CA GLU A 193 -21.87 12.57 -2.81
C GLU A 193 -22.42 13.99 -3.10
N LYS A 194 -23.68 14.08 -3.50
CA LYS A 194 -24.36 15.39 -3.68
C LYS A 194 -24.52 16.13 -2.37
N ILE A 195 -24.93 15.40 -1.33
CA ILE A 195 -25.06 15.96 0.03
C ILE A 195 -23.70 16.41 0.53
N ASP A 196 -22.67 15.60 0.35
CA ASP A 196 -21.31 15.91 0.77
C ASP A 196 -20.76 17.14 0.03
N GLN A 197 -20.99 17.26 -1.28
CA GLN A 197 -20.62 18.43 -2.06
C GLN A 197 -21.28 19.72 -1.54
N ILE A 198 -22.53 19.64 -1.07
CA ILE A 198 -23.26 20.79 -0.50
C ILE A 198 -22.70 21.12 0.89
N LEU A 199 -22.51 20.10 1.73
CA LEU A 199 -22.02 20.28 3.11
C LEU A 199 -20.55 20.76 3.17
N THR A 200 -19.73 20.31 2.22
CA THR A 200 -18.30 20.69 2.13
C THR A 200 -18.06 21.93 1.28
N HIS A 201 -19.12 22.51 0.71
CA HIS A 201 -18.99 23.72 -0.09
C HIS A 201 -18.49 24.90 0.75
N ARG A 202 -17.51 25.64 0.24
CA ARG A 202 -16.79 26.73 0.95
C ARG A 202 -17.70 27.76 1.65
N TRP A 203 -18.85 28.07 1.06
CA TRP A 203 -19.80 29.06 1.59
C TRP A 203 -21.10 28.42 2.13
N LEU A 204 -21.59 27.36 1.48
CA LEU A 204 -22.82 26.71 1.89
C LEU A 204 -22.64 25.87 3.17
N GLY A 205 -21.50 25.19 3.31
CA GLY A 205 -21.22 24.37 4.49
C GLY A 205 -21.28 25.16 5.81
N PRO A 206 -20.53 26.28 5.94
CA PRO A 206 -20.65 27.14 7.13
C PRO A 206 -22.03 27.71 7.34
N GLY A 207 -22.76 28.09 6.26
CA GLY A 207 -24.12 28.59 6.35
C GLY A 207 -25.10 27.53 6.90
N ILE A 208 -25.03 26.30 6.41
CA ILE A 208 -25.83 25.17 6.89
C ILE A 208 -25.49 24.85 8.34
N PHE A 209 -24.20 24.87 8.71
CA PHE A 209 -23.76 24.63 10.08
C PHE A 209 -24.32 25.67 11.06
N ILE A 210 -24.25 26.96 10.71
CA ILE A 210 -24.81 28.07 11.53
C ILE A 210 -26.33 27.92 11.64
N GLY A 211 -27.01 27.59 10.54
CA GLY A 211 -28.46 27.35 10.56
C GLY A 211 -28.83 26.20 11.49
N LEU A 212 -28.08 25.09 11.46
CA LEU A 212 -28.30 23.94 12.32
C LEU A 212 -28.07 24.28 13.80
N LEU A 213 -27.01 25.02 14.09
CA LEU A 213 -26.77 25.53 15.46
C LEU A 213 -27.90 26.43 15.93
N TYR A 214 -28.38 27.35 15.10
CA TYR A 214 -29.52 28.19 15.43
C TYR A 214 -30.77 27.37 15.78
N PHE A 215 -31.10 26.35 15.00
CA PHE A 215 -32.21 25.46 15.26
C PHE A 215 -32.07 24.70 16.59
N ILE A 216 -30.86 24.20 16.87
CA ILE A 216 -30.59 23.50 18.14
C ILE A 216 -30.77 24.47 19.32
N PHE A 217 -30.20 25.69 19.25
CA PHE A 217 -30.36 26.68 20.30
C PHE A 217 -31.84 27.06 20.51
N GLN A 218 -32.55 27.33 19.41
CA GLN A 218 -33.96 27.68 19.47
C GLN A 218 -34.80 26.54 20.08
N SER A 219 -34.47 25.31 19.74
CA SER A 219 -35.14 24.12 20.30
C SER A 219 -34.95 24.02 21.81
N ILE A 220 -33.72 24.22 22.29
CA ILE A 220 -33.43 24.15 23.73
C ILE A 220 -34.14 25.26 24.49
N PHE A 221 -34.18 26.49 23.97
CA PHE A 221 -34.77 27.62 24.68
C PHE A 221 -36.30 27.71 24.58
N ASN A 222 -36.91 27.11 23.55
CA ASN A 222 -38.39 27.08 23.44
C ASN A 222 -39.07 25.88 24.09
N PHE A 223 -38.30 24.80 24.34
CA PHE A 223 -38.88 23.56 24.92
C PHE A 223 -38.34 23.24 26.32
N ALA A 224 -37.44 24.06 26.86
CA ALA A 224 -37.00 24.01 28.26
C ALA A 224 -37.82 24.98 29.10
#